data_ff3990b1982cda185942388052a9cb0e
#
_entry.id   ff3990b1982cda185942388052a9cb0e
#
_cell.length_a   1.000
_cell.length_b   1.000
_cell.length_c   1.000
_cell.angle_alpha   90.00
_cell.angle_beta   90.00
_cell.angle_gamma   90.00
#
_symmetry.space_group_name_H-M   'P 1'
#
loop_
_entity.id
_entity.type
_entity.pdbx_description
1 polymer ?
#
loop_
_entity_poly.entity_id
_entity_poly.type
_entity_poly.pdbx_seq_one_letter_code
_entity_poly.pdbx_strand_id
1 'polypeptide(L)'
;MTLPKVSVVTVCYNCDKLLQKTITNVLRQTYKNLEYIIIDGASTDSTAEVIETFRPRLTTVVSEPDRGIYDAMNKGVRLATGEWVIFMNAGDGFAADDVLQRVFAEERAADVIYGDVVKRGVIRKAEAPHNGHRMFFCHQSALTRTACLREYPFDIRHRMSADFKLFKQLFLAGKRFLQLDFPIADFDVTGVSNSLRSAGLKDNIRVISEVDSLKERLRLLPRLYFVYFMCRLRGR
;
A
#
# COMPACT_ATOMS: atom_id res chain seq x y z
N MET A 1 -22.71 -3.96 -17.11
CA MET A 1 -21.94 -2.99 -16.29
C MET A 1 -20.53 -2.89 -16.84
N THR A 2 -20.01 -1.70 -17.01
CA THR A 2 -18.61 -1.51 -17.40
C THR A 2 -17.73 -1.74 -16.17
N LEU A 3 -16.76 -2.65 -16.27
CA LEU A 3 -15.80 -2.88 -15.20
C LEU A 3 -14.98 -1.61 -14.92
N PRO A 4 -14.81 -1.15 -13.66
CA PRO A 4 -14.02 0.03 -13.36
C PRO A 4 -12.56 -0.13 -13.75
N LYS A 5 -11.90 0.92 -14.22
CA LYS A 5 -10.47 0.88 -14.53
C LYS A 5 -9.65 0.86 -13.24
N VAL A 6 -8.68 -0.06 -13.16
CA VAL A 6 -7.77 -0.21 -12.02
C VAL A 6 -6.35 0.17 -12.44
N SER A 7 -5.73 1.08 -11.71
CA SER A 7 -4.30 1.38 -11.82
C SER A 7 -3.55 0.53 -10.79
N VAL A 8 -2.76 -0.42 -11.26
CA VAL A 8 -1.78 -1.12 -10.42
C VAL A 8 -0.49 -0.33 -10.47
N VAL A 9 0.01 0.10 -9.31
CA VAL A 9 1.24 0.89 -9.19
C VAL A 9 2.30 0.05 -8.48
N THR A 10 3.43 -0.16 -9.14
CA THR A 10 4.63 -0.75 -8.53
C THR A 10 5.69 0.33 -8.37
N VAL A 11 6.20 0.51 -7.16
CA VAL A 11 7.38 1.32 -6.89
C VAL A 11 8.58 0.42 -6.62
N CYS A 12 9.74 0.79 -7.14
CA CYS A 12 10.96 -0.01 -7.06
C CYS A 12 12.22 0.87 -6.94
N TYR A 13 13.24 0.33 -6.29
CA TYR A 13 14.59 0.90 -6.24
C TYR A 13 15.60 -0.19 -5.93
N ASN A 14 16.55 -0.45 -6.86
CA ASN A 14 17.60 -1.47 -6.75
C ASN A 14 17.04 -2.84 -6.31
N CYS A 15 16.14 -3.41 -7.09
CA CYS A 15 15.42 -4.63 -6.69
C CYS A 15 14.98 -5.51 -7.88
N ASP A 16 15.85 -5.75 -8.82
CA ASP A 16 15.66 -6.47 -10.08
C ASP A 16 14.84 -7.76 -9.95
N LYS A 17 15.28 -8.69 -9.09
CA LYS A 17 14.61 -10.00 -8.89
C LYS A 17 13.20 -9.87 -8.28
N LEU A 18 13.05 -8.96 -7.32
CA LEU A 18 11.76 -8.72 -6.67
C LEU A 18 10.79 -8.07 -7.65
N LEU A 19 11.28 -7.12 -8.46
CA LEU A 19 10.47 -6.45 -9.48
C LEU A 19 9.99 -7.44 -10.53
N GLN A 20 10.86 -8.31 -11.04
CA GLN A 20 10.50 -9.35 -12.02
C GLN A 20 9.36 -10.24 -11.51
N LYS A 21 9.44 -10.67 -10.24
CA LYS A 21 8.39 -11.47 -9.59
C LYS A 21 7.06 -10.72 -9.56
N THR A 22 7.07 -9.45 -9.12
CA THR A 22 5.87 -8.62 -9.03
C THR A 22 5.25 -8.37 -10.40
N ILE A 23 6.04 -7.96 -11.40
CA ILE A 23 5.53 -7.72 -12.76
C ILE A 23 4.86 -8.98 -13.30
N THR A 24 5.52 -10.14 -13.18
CA THR A 24 4.98 -11.40 -13.65
C THR A 24 3.65 -11.74 -12.98
N ASN A 25 3.53 -11.52 -11.67
CA ASN A 25 2.30 -11.76 -10.91
C ASN A 25 1.16 -10.81 -11.35
N VAL A 26 1.43 -9.50 -11.42
CA VAL A 26 0.43 -8.50 -11.85
C VAL A 26 -0.10 -8.79 -13.26
N LEU A 27 0.79 -9.14 -14.18
CA LEU A 27 0.43 -9.43 -15.58
C LEU A 27 -0.36 -10.74 -15.77
N ARG A 28 -0.48 -11.58 -14.75
CA ARG A 28 -1.34 -12.77 -14.76
C ARG A 28 -2.78 -12.48 -14.35
N GLN A 29 -3.09 -11.27 -13.84
CA GLN A 29 -4.47 -10.95 -13.47
C GLN A 29 -5.43 -11.14 -14.64
N THR A 30 -6.53 -11.83 -14.37
CA THR A 30 -7.59 -12.10 -15.37
C THR A 30 -8.42 -10.87 -15.68
N TYR A 31 -8.38 -9.86 -14.84
CA TYR A 31 -9.09 -8.60 -14.96
C TYR A 31 -8.56 -7.77 -16.13
N LYS A 32 -9.43 -7.40 -17.09
CA LYS A 32 -9.01 -6.79 -18.36
C LYS A 32 -8.89 -5.28 -18.35
N ASN A 33 -9.66 -4.57 -17.49
CA ASN A 33 -9.62 -3.12 -17.45
C ASN A 33 -8.59 -2.62 -16.42
N LEU A 34 -7.32 -2.98 -16.66
CA LEU A 34 -6.17 -2.69 -15.83
C LEU A 34 -5.14 -1.87 -16.59
N GLU A 35 -4.59 -0.83 -15.96
CA GLU A 35 -3.34 -0.19 -16.36
C GLU A 35 -2.24 -0.52 -15.36
N TYR A 36 -1.01 -0.69 -15.85
CA TYR A 36 0.12 -1.03 -15.01
C TYR A 36 1.20 0.05 -15.10
N ILE A 37 1.50 0.66 -13.97
CA ILE A 37 2.40 1.81 -13.81
C ILE A 37 3.60 1.38 -12.97
N ILE A 38 4.82 1.60 -13.48
CA ILE A 38 6.07 1.38 -12.75
C ILE A 38 6.70 2.73 -12.44
N ILE A 39 7.07 2.94 -11.18
CA ILE A 39 7.86 4.10 -10.72
C ILE A 39 9.17 3.56 -10.16
N ASP A 40 10.24 3.80 -10.88
CA ASP A 40 11.59 3.47 -10.49
C ASP A 40 12.31 4.68 -9.90
N GLY A 41 12.91 4.54 -8.73
CA GLY A 41 13.63 5.58 -8.01
C GLY A 41 15.02 5.90 -8.57
N ALA A 42 15.24 5.76 -9.88
CA ALA A 42 16.52 5.83 -10.56
C ALA A 42 17.49 4.73 -10.09
N SER A 43 17.08 3.49 -10.24
CA SER A 43 17.90 2.30 -9.91
C SER A 43 19.20 2.27 -10.70
N THR A 44 20.24 1.71 -10.08
CA THR A 44 21.59 1.58 -10.65
C THR A 44 22.03 0.11 -10.82
N ASP A 45 21.17 -0.84 -10.44
CA ASP A 45 21.33 -2.28 -10.69
C ASP A 45 20.60 -2.71 -11.98
N SER A 46 20.37 -4.00 -12.20
CA SER A 46 19.65 -4.53 -13.35
C SER A 46 18.13 -4.28 -13.35
N THR A 47 17.60 -3.44 -12.44
CA THR A 47 16.18 -3.10 -12.39
C THR A 47 15.69 -2.48 -13.71
N ALA A 48 16.49 -1.61 -14.33
CA ALA A 48 16.16 -0.99 -15.62
C ALA A 48 16.05 -2.03 -16.75
N GLU A 49 16.91 -3.02 -16.78
CA GLU A 49 16.90 -4.11 -17.77
C GLU A 49 15.63 -4.98 -17.62
N VAL A 50 15.23 -5.25 -16.37
CA VAL A 50 13.97 -5.94 -16.07
C VAL A 50 12.77 -5.11 -16.59
N ILE A 51 12.73 -3.82 -16.34
CA ILE A 51 11.65 -2.94 -16.82
C ILE A 51 11.56 -2.99 -18.34
N GLU A 52 12.69 -2.87 -19.06
CA GLU A 52 12.70 -2.90 -20.52
C GLU A 52 12.24 -4.24 -21.08
N THR A 53 12.57 -5.36 -20.42
CA THR A 53 12.06 -6.69 -20.81
C THR A 53 10.53 -6.77 -20.83
N PHE A 54 9.87 -6.09 -19.89
CA PHE A 54 8.40 -6.08 -19.78
C PHE A 54 7.75 -4.84 -20.43
N ARG A 55 8.53 -3.90 -20.97
CA ARG A 55 8.07 -2.61 -21.48
C ARG A 55 6.82 -2.67 -22.36
N PRO A 56 6.69 -3.61 -23.33
CA PRO A 56 5.51 -3.70 -24.20
C PRO A 56 4.20 -4.02 -23.46
N ARG A 57 4.28 -4.47 -22.22
CA ARG A 57 3.14 -4.87 -21.38
C ARG A 57 2.84 -3.86 -20.26
N LEU A 58 3.64 -2.81 -20.14
CA LEU A 58 3.50 -1.76 -19.13
C LEU A 58 2.80 -0.55 -19.76
N THR A 59 1.87 0.06 -19.02
CA THR A 59 1.16 1.25 -19.50
C THR A 59 2.04 2.48 -19.38
N THR A 60 2.69 2.66 -18.25
CA THR A 60 3.53 3.83 -17.94
C THR A 60 4.74 3.39 -17.14
N VAL A 61 5.90 3.94 -17.48
CA VAL A 61 7.13 3.77 -16.71
C VAL A 61 7.78 5.14 -16.54
N VAL A 62 8.14 5.45 -15.30
CA VAL A 62 8.93 6.64 -14.94
C VAL A 62 10.12 6.16 -14.12
N SER A 63 11.33 6.54 -14.53
CA SER A 63 12.57 6.31 -13.79
C SER A 63 13.21 7.66 -13.51
N GLU A 64 13.18 8.07 -12.25
CA GLU A 64 13.75 9.33 -11.77
C GLU A 64 13.97 9.27 -10.25
N PRO A 65 14.92 10.03 -9.69
CA PRO A 65 15.14 10.06 -8.25
C PRO A 65 13.87 10.40 -7.47
N ASP A 66 13.68 9.75 -6.32
CA ASP A 66 12.60 10.04 -5.38
C ASP A 66 13.14 10.36 -3.98
N ARG A 67 12.26 10.85 -3.11
CA ARG A 67 12.53 11.15 -1.69
C ARG A 67 12.08 10.01 -0.77
N GLY A 68 12.01 8.80 -1.29
CA GLY A 68 11.57 7.58 -0.62
C GLY A 68 10.26 7.02 -1.18
N ILE A 69 9.91 5.82 -0.72
CA ILE A 69 8.81 5.00 -1.26
C ILE A 69 7.49 5.77 -1.43
N TYR A 70 7.12 6.62 -0.47
CA TYR A 70 5.85 7.36 -0.51
C TYR A 70 5.87 8.52 -1.53
N ASP A 71 7.05 9.08 -1.85
CA ASP A 71 7.17 10.03 -2.95
C ASP A 71 6.97 9.34 -4.30
N ALA A 72 7.57 8.16 -4.48
CA ALA A 72 7.34 7.31 -5.65
C ALA A 72 5.86 6.90 -5.77
N MET A 73 5.21 6.51 -4.66
CA MET A 73 3.77 6.20 -4.65
C MET A 73 2.92 7.40 -5.06
N ASN A 74 3.23 8.60 -4.56
CA ASN A 74 2.55 9.84 -4.97
C ASN A 74 2.74 10.14 -6.46
N LYS A 75 3.92 9.87 -7.04
CA LYS A 75 4.14 9.97 -8.49
C LYS A 75 3.21 9.02 -9.24
N GLY A 76 3.10 7.76 -8.80
CA GLY A 76 2.19 6.79 -9.38
C GLY A 76 0.73 7.22 -9.34
N VAL A 77 0.26 7.80 -8.22
CA VAL A 77 -1.11 8.32 -8.10
C VAL A 77 -1.38 9.47 -9.07
N ARG A 78 -0.41 10.35 -9.30
CA ARG A 78 -0.56 11.46 -10.29
C ARG A 78 -0.74 10.94 -11.70
N LEU A 79 -0.08 9.84 -12.05
CA LEU A 79 -0.13 9.23 -13.39
C LEU A 79 -1.30 8.27 -13.57
N ALA A 80 -1.87 7.76 -12.48
CA ALA A 80 -3.00 6.85 -12.51
C ALA A 80 -4.22 7.48 -13.19
N THR A 81 -4.80 6.78 -14.16
CA THR A 81 -6.03 7.17 -14.85
C THR A 81 -7.22 6.29 -14.48
N GLY A 82 -6.96 5.21 -13.73
CA GLY A 82 -8.00 4.32 -13.22
C GLY A 82 -8.84 4.98 -12.13
N GLU A 83 -10.04 4.46 -11.97
CA GLU A 83 -10.95 4.84 -10.90
C GLU A 83 -10.44 4.39 -9.53
N TRP A 84 -9.71 3.27 -9.52
CA TRP A 84 -9.12 2.65 -8.36
C TRP A 84 -7.61 2.49 -8.51
N VAL A 85 -6.90 2.66 -7.40
CA VAL A 85 -5.45 2.40 -7.32
C VAL A 85 -5.20 1.29 -6.29
N ILE A 86 -4.32 0.38 -6.64
CA ILE A 86 -3.70 -0.58 -5.73
C ILE A 86 -2.19 -0.54 -5.89
N PHE A 87 -1.48 -0.64 -4.77
CA PHE A 87 -0.02 -0.70 -4.77
C PHE A 87 0.46 -2.14 -4.61
N MET A 88 1.25 -2.61 -5.59
CA MET A 88 2.00 -3.86 -5.53
C MET A 88 3.48 -3.50 -5.64
N ASN A 89 4.11 -3.18 -4.49
CA ASN A 89 5.53 -2.80 -4.50
C ASN A 89 6.42 -3.99 -4.91
N ALA A 90 7.65 -3.72 -5.31
CA ALA A 90 8.56 -4.78 -5.71
C ALA A 90 8.74 -5.82 -4.58
N GLY A 91 8.47 -7.09 -4.88
CA GLY A 91 8.36 -8.21 -3.95
C GLY A 91 6.93 -8.65 -3.63
N ASP A 92 5.97 -7.71 -3.60
CA ASP A 92 4.56 -8.01 -3.38
C ASP A 92 3.87 -8.58 -4.62
N GLY A 93 2.69 -9.17 -4.45
CA GLY A 93 1.86 -9.67 -5.54
C GLY A 93 0.41 -9.84 -5.13
N PHE A 94 -0.45 -10.07 -6.08
CA PHE A 94 -1.82 -10.53 -5.83
C PHE A 94 -1.80 -11.96 -5.27
N ALA A 95 -2.68 -12.26 -4.35
CA ALA A 95 -2.80 -13.58 -3.73
C ALA A 95 -3.30 -14.68 -4.69
N ALA A 96 -3.96 -14.31 -5.79
CA ALA A 96 -4.41 -15.19 -6.87
C ALA A 96 -4.56 -14.40 -8.17
N ASP A 97 -4.62 -15.09 -9.31
CA ASP A 97 -4.68 -14.47 -10.63
C ASP A 97 -6.07 -13.83 -10.92
N ASP A 98 -7.10 -14.16 -10.15
CA ASP A 98 -8.48 -13.68 -10.29
C ASP A 98 -8.91 -12.64 -9.23
N VAL A 99 -7.98 -12.15 -8.41
CA VAL A 99 -8.30 -11.25 -7.28
C VAL A 99 -9.10 -10.05 -7.72
N LEU A 100 -8.65 -9.31 -8.73
CA LEU A 100 -9.36 -8.11 -9.19
C LEU A 100 -10.73 -8.44 -9.79
N GLN A 101 -10.86 -9.59 -10.46
CA GLN A 101 -12.16 -10.07 -10.96
C GLN A 101 -13.14 -10.30 -9.80
N ARG A 102 -12.69 -10.91 -8.71
CA ARG A 102 -13.49 -11.17 -7.50
C ARG A 102 -13.84 -9.89 -6.76
N VAL A 103 -12.91 -8.92 -6.66
CA VAL A 103 -13.15 -7.62 -6.03
C VAL A 103 -14.30 -6.89 -6.71
N PHE A 104 -14.37 -6.95 -8.03
CA PHE A 104 -15.36 -6.23 -8.84
C PHE A 104 -16.45 -7.15 -9.43
N ALA A 105 -16.65 -8.35 -8.87
CA ALA A 105 -17.75 -9.24 -9.26
C ALA A 105 -19.14 -8.62 -9.03
N GLU A 106 -19.24 -7.72 -8.06
CA GLU A 106 -20.44 -6.96 -7.71
C GLU A 106 -20.13 -5.48 -7.66
N GLU A 107 -21.14 -4.63 -7.95
CA GLU A 107 -21.00 -3.19 -7.75
C GLU A 107 -20.93 -2.86 -6.26
N ARG A 108 -19.93 -2.09 -5.86
CA ARG A 108 -19.66 -1.80 -4.46
C ARG A 108 -19.50 -0.31 -4.23
N ALA A 109 -20.40 0.24 -3.42
CA ALA A 109 -20.36 1.63 -3.01
C ALA A 109 -19.32 1.83 -1.88
N ALA A 110 -18.03 1.98 -2.22
CA ALA A 110 -16.94 2.18 -1.27
C ALA A 110 -15.93 3.22 -1.77
N ASP A 111 -15.14 3.76 -0.84
CA ASP A 111 -13.99 4.63 -1.10
C ASP A 111 -12.67 3.85 -0.96
N VAL A 112 -12.66 2.85 -0.05
CA VAL A 112 -11.57 1.91 0.15
C VAL A 112 -12.15 0.50 0.22
N ILE A 113 -11.67 -0.42 -0.64
CA ILE A 113 -11.97 -1.85 -0.58
C ILE A 113 -10.71 -2.54 -0.10
N TYR A 114 -10.78 -3.33 0.96
CA TYR A 114 -9.63 -4.02 1.51
C TYR A 114 -9.97 -5.44 1.94
N GLY A 115 -8.96 -6.28 2.06
CA GLY A 115 -9.16 -7.67 2.47
C GLY A 115 -7.97 -8.22 3.24
N ASP A 116 -7.97 -9.54 3.40
CA ASP A 116 -6.90 -10.27 4.04
C ASP A 116 -5.58 -10.15 3.26
N VAL A 117 -4.48 -10.53 3.88
CA VAL A 117 -3.15 -10.58 3.25
C VAL A 117 -2.48 -11.92 3.54
N VAL A 118 -1.80 -12.47 2.56
CA VAL A 118 -0.88 -13.60 2.78
C VAL A 118 0.47 -13.05 3.22
N LYS A 119 1.04 -13.60 4.31
CA LYS A 119 2.39 -13.28 4.79
C LYS A 119 3.11 -14.58 5.11
N ARG A 120 4.20 -14.89 4.41
CA ARG A 120 4.95 -16.16 4.55
C ARG A 120 4.03 -17.38 4.41
N GLY A 121 3.14 -17.38 3.42
CA GLY A 121 2.19 -18.47 3.16
C GLY A 121 1.03 -18.58 4.16
N VAL A 122 0.91 -17.65 5.13
CA VAL A 122 -0.17 -17.66 6.14
C VAL A 122 -1.10 -16.48 5.91
N ILE A 123 -2.40 -16.75 5.83
CA ILE A 123 -3.42 -15.70 5.74
C ILE A 123 -3.50 -14.95 7.06
N ARG A 124 -3.36 -13.63 6.99
CA ARG A 124 -3.60 -12.69 8.08
C ARG A 124 -4.89 -11.94 7.82
N LYS A 125 -5.84 -12.10 8.72
CA LYS A 125 -7.15 -11.48 8.60
C LYS A 125 -7.06 -9.96 8.77
N ALA A 126 -7.78 -9.25 7.93
CA ALA A 126 -8.06 -7.84 8.13
C ALA A 126 -9.08 -7.67 9.27
N GLU A 127 -9.02 -6.55 9.95
CA GLU A 127 -9.96 -6.21 11.04
C GLU A 127 -11.04 -5.27 10.51
N ALA A 128 -12.17 -5.21 11.19
CA ALA A 128 -13.21 -4.22 10.91
C ALA A 128 -12.67 -2.78 11.06
N PRO A 129 -13.20 -1.80 10.30
CA PRO A 129 -12.71 -0.44 10.35
C PRO A 129 -12.80 0.16 11.75
N HIS A 130 -11.70 0.70 12.27
CA HIS A 130 -11.65 1.35 13.58
C HIS A 130 -10.54 2.41 13.67
N ASN A 131 -10.71 3.40 14.53
CA ASN A 131 -9.64 4.33 14.86
C ASN A 131 -8.67 3.70 15.87
N GLY A 132 -7.58 3.15 15.39
CA GLY A 132 -6.58 2.43 16.18
C GLY A 132 -5.21 3.11 16.23
N HIS A 133 -4.28 2.48 16.95
CA HIS A 133 -2.86 2.88 17.01
C HIS A 133 -2.01 2.21 15.91
N ARG A 134 -2.63 1.41 15.05
CA ARG A 134 -2.05 0.72 13.90
C ARG A 134 -3.10 0.55 12.81
N MET A 135 -2.66 0.17 11.62
CA MET A 135 -3.53 -0.23 10.53
C MET A 135 -4.38 -1.45 10.92
N PHE A 136 -5.63 -1.49 10.48
CA PHE A 136 -6.54 -2.64 10.62
C PHE A 136 -6.50 -3.57 9.39
N PHE A 137 -5.70 -3.25 8.38
CA PHE A 137 -5.38 -4.09 7.21
C PHE A 137 -3.94 -3.83 6.74
N CYS A 138 -3.45 -4.62 5.79
CA CYS A 138 -2.20 -4.38 5.10
C CYS A 138 -2.46 -3.47 3.89
N HIS A 139 -1.70 -2.38 3.71
CA HIS A 139 -2.01 -1.41 2.67
C HIS A 139 -1.92 -2.00 1.25
N GLN A 140 -1.08 -3.01 1.01
CA GLN A 140 -1.02 -3.75 -0.25
C GLN A 140 -2.29 -4.57 -0.53
N SER A 141 -3.10 -4.84 0.50
CA SER A 141 -4.41 -5.50 0.36
C SER A 141 -5.55 -4.50 0.28
N ALA A 142 -5.31 -3.28 -0.23
CA ALA A 142 -6.33 -2.25 -0.34
C ALA A 142 -6.36 -1.59 -1.71
N LEU A 143 -7.56 -1.54 -2.29
CA LEU A 143 -7.88 -0.70 -3.45
C LEU A 143 -8.50 0.59 -2.91
N THR A 144 -7.96 1.72 -3.34
CA THR A 144 -8.44 3.03 -2.88
C THR A 144 -8.90 3.85 -4.10
N ARG A 145 -10.01 4.57 -3.97
CA ARG A 145 -10.44 5.51 -5.02
C ARG A 145 -9.33 6.49 -5.33
N THR A 146 -9.00 6.64 -6.61
CA THR A 146 -7.95 7.58 -7.07
C THR A 146 -8.22 9.01 -6.56
N ALA A 147 -9.50 9.41 -6.51
CA ALA A 147 -9.90 10.70 -5.96
C ALA A 147 -9.50 10.87 -4.49
N CYS A 148 -9.66 9.82 -3.67
CA CYS A 148 -9.25 9.84 -2.26
C CYS A 148 -7.74 9.99 -2.10
N LEU A 149 -6.94 9.27 -2.91
CA LEU A 149 -5.48 9.38 -2.88
C LEU A 149 -4.97 10.75 -3.36
N ARG A 150 -5.70 11.42 -4.24
CA ARG A 150 -5.40 12.78 -4.68
C ARG A 150 -5.79 13.84 -3.65
N GLU A 151 -6.91 13.63 -2.95
CA GLU A 151 -7.37 14.48 -1.85
C GLU A 151 -6.46 14.36 -0.62
N TYR A 152 -6.01 13.14 -0.32
CA TYR A 152 -5.13 12.80 0.81
C TYR A 152 -3.85 12.12 0.31
N PRO A 153 -2.85 12.85 -0.21
CA PRO A 153 -1.61 12.24 -0.67
C PRO A 153 -0.79 11.69 0.51
N PHE A 154 0.09 10.73 0.21
CA PHE A 154 1.05 10.25 1.20
C PHE A 154 1.93 11.41 1.70
N ASP A 155 1.94 11.64 3.02
CA ASP A 155 2.80 12.65 3.64
C ASP A 155 4.23 12.11 3.78
N ILE A 156 5.11 12.53 2.88
CA ILE A 156 6.51 12.05 2.81
C ILE A 156 7.36 12.38 4.05
N ARG A 157 6.87 13.22 4.97
CA ARG A 157 7.51 13.47 6.27
C ARG A 157 7.43 12.25 7.20
N HIS A 158 6.47 11.35 6.95
CA HIS A 158 6.28 10.08 7.64
C HIS A 158 6.90 8.94 6.83
N ARG A 159 8.20 8.71 7.02
CA ARG A 159 8.95 7.73 6.22
C ARG A 159 8.52 6.28 6.41
N MET A 160 7.88 5.96 7.54
CA MET A 160 7.48 4.61 7.90
C MET A 160 5.97 4.41 7.99
N SER A 161 5.19 5.48 8.05
CA SER A 161 3.78 5.42 8.42
C SER A 161 2.90 6.41 7.65
N ALA A 162 3.32 6.83 6.43
CA ALA A 162 2.48 7.71 5.61
C ALA A 162 1.20 7.00 5.13
N ASP A 163 1.24 5.68 4.91
CA ASP A 163 0.08 4.83 4.66
C ASP A 163 -0.87 4.83 5.86
N PHE A 164 -0.36 4.63 7.07
CA PHE A 164 -1.17 4.71 8.29
C PHE A 164 -1.83 6.09 8.44
N LYS A 165 -1.09 7.19 8.18
CA LYS A 165 -1.64 8.54 8.21
C LYS A 165 -2.77 8.71 7.21
N LEU A 166 -2.55 8.33 5.96
CA LEU A 166 -3.51 8.44 4.87
C LEU A 166 -4.82 7.70 5.23
N PHE A 167 -4.75 6.41 5.56
CA PHE A 167 -5.95 5.63 5.84
C PHE A 167 -6.67 6.08 7.12
N LYS A 168 -5.92 6.58 8.11
CA LYS A 168 -6.50 7.18 9.30
C LYS A 168 -7.25 8.47 8.97
N GLN A 169 -6.70 9.32 8.11
CA GLN A 169 -7.38 10.54 7.64
C GLN A 169 -8.66 10.20 6.87
N LEU A 170 -8.61 9.22 5.95
CA LEU A 170 -9.78 8.76 5.23
C LEU A 170 -10.88 8.23 6.18
N PHE A 171 -10.49 7.45 7.20
CA PHE A 171 -11.41 6.95 8.21
C PHE A 171 -12.07 8.09 9.00
N LEU A 172 -11.27 9.05 9.48
CA LEU A 172 -11.77 10.19 10.24
C LEU A 172 -12.62 11.16 9.40
N ALA A 173 -12.38 11.22 8.09
CA ALA A 173 -13.20 11.95 7.13
C ALA A 173 -14.53 11.24 6.78
N GLY A 174 -14.81 10.08 7.38
CA GLY A 174 -16.04 9.32 7.15
C GLY A 174 -16.12 8.63 5.78
N LYS A 175 -14.95 8.42 5.11
CA LYS A 175 -14.91 7.64 3.87
C LYS A 175 -15.32 6.19 4.13
N ARG A 176 -15.98 5.56 3.16
CA ARG A 176 -16.55 4.21 3.29
C ARG A 176 -15.50 3.14 3.05
N PHE A 177 -15.25 2.33 4.06
CA PHE A 177 -14.38 1.17 4.00
C PHE A 177 -15.20 -0.10 3.84
N LEU A 178 -14.89 -0.91 2.83
CA LEU A 178 -15.52 -2.21 2.58
C LEU A 178 -14.48 -3.32 2.80
N GLN A 179 -14.73 -4.18 3.78
CA GLN A 179 -13.91 -5.35 4.06
C GLN A 179 -14.38 -6.54 3.23
N LEU A 180 -13.44 -7.23 2.58
CA LEU A 180 -13.64 -8.51 1.92
C LEU A 180 -13.04 -9.64 2.79
N ASP A 181 -13.59 -10.82 2.69
CA ASP A 181 -13.25 -11.99 3.51
C ASP A 181 -12.21 -12.93 2.86
N PHE A 182 -11.47 -12.44 1.86
CA PHE A 182 -10.44 -13.18 1.15
C PHE A 182 -9.15 -12.39 1.02
N PRO A 183 -7.99 -13.07 0.82
CA PRO A 183 -6.71 -12.40 0.63
C PRO A 183 -6.63 -11.71 -0.73
N ILE A 184 -6.26 -10.43 -0.71
CA ILE A 184 -6.02 -9.62 -1.90
C ILE A 184 -4.56 -9.69 -2.31
N ALA A 185 -3.63 -9.56 -1.37
CA ALA A 185 -2.20 -9.52 -1.66
C ALA A 185 -1.41 -10.63 -0.95
N ASP A 186 -0.30 -11.03 -1.58
CA ASP A 186 0.82 -11.76 -0.98
C ASP A 186 1.93 -10.75 -0.71
N PHE A 187 2.18 -10.46 0.58
CA PHE A 187 3.08 -9.41 1.04
C PHE A 187 4.48 -9.95 1.29
N ASP A 188 5.47 -9.33 0.64
CA ASP A 188 6.89 -9.62 0.91
C ASP A 188 7.33 -9.06 2.26
N VAL A 189 7.77 -9.94 3.15
CA VAL A 189 8.22 -9.58 4.49
C VAL A 189 9.69 -9.17 4.58
N THR A 190 10.43 -9.17 3.46
CA THR A 190 11.86 -8.81 3.43
C THR A 190 12.09 -7.30 3.37
N GLY A 191 11.03 -6.52 3.10
CA GLY A 191 11.10 -5.07 2.94
C GLY A 191 11.49 -4.30 4.22
N VAL A 192 11.90 -3.05 4.03
CA VAL A 192 12.43 -2.12 5.07
C VAL A 192 11.49 -1.95 6.26
N SER A 193 10.17 -1.95 6.05
CA SER A 193 9.16 -1.78 7.10
C SER A 193 9.21 -2.83 8.20
N ASN A 194 9.76 -4.01 7.91
CA ASN A 194 9.86 -5.10 8.88
C ASN A 194 11.16 -5.06 9.72
N SER A 195 12.18 -4.35 9.25
CA SER A 195 13.50 -4.27 9.92
C SER A 195 13.61 -3.13 10.95
N LEU A 196 12.79 -2.08 10.85
CA LEU A 196 12.88 -0.86 11.65
C LEU A 196 11.64 -0.62 12.53
N ARG A 197 11.31 -1.62 13.36
CA ARG A 197 10.08 -1.60 14.18
C ARG A 197 9.96 -0.38 15.10
N SER A 198 11.03 0.04 15.77
CA SER A 198 11.00 1.21 16.66
C SER A 198 10.79 2.52 15.89
N ALA A 199 11.35 2.63 14.69
CA ALA A 199 11.13 3.80 13.83
C ALA A 199 9.66 3.89 13.39
N GLY A 200 9.04 2.77 13.01
CA GLY A 200 7.61 2.71 12.68
C GLY A 200 6.72 3.10 13.88
N LEU A 201 7.01 2.59 15.07
CA LEU A 201 6.26 2.96 16.29
C LEU A 201 6.37 4.46 16.59
N LYS A 202 7.59 5.03 16.49
CA LYS A 202 7.81 6.47 16.68
C LYS A 202 7.02 7.30 15.66
N ASP A 203 6.99 6.86 14.41
CA ASP A 203 6.27 7.56 13.35
C ASP A 203 4.75 7.46 13.55
N ASN A 204 4.22 6.30 13.99
CA ASN A 204 2.81 6.14 14.37
C ASN A 204 2.41 7.08 15.53
N ILE A 205 3.30 7.29 16.52
CA ILE A 205 3.07 8.27 17.60
C ILE A 205 2.90 9.68 17.01
N ARG A 206 3.73 10.07 16.05
CA ARG A 206 3.64 11.37 15.39
C ARG A 206 2.33 11.49 14.60
N VAL A 207 1.97 10.48 13.83
CA VAL A 207 0.70 10.45 13.08
C VAL A 207 -0.49 10.66 14.01
N ILE A 208 -0.58 9.89 15.10
CA ILE A 208 -1.68 10.03 16.08
C ILE A 208 -1.69 11.44 16.69
N SER A 209 -0.51 11.98 17.01
CA SER A 209 -0.39 13.33 17.58
C SER A 209 -0.80 14.44 16.60
N GLU A 210 -0.66 14.20 15.29
CA GLU A 210 -1.02 15.18 14.25
C GLU A 210 -2.51 15.09 13.85
N VAL A 211 -3.07 13.88 13.77
CA VAL A 211 -4.35 13.63 13.09
C VAL A 211 -5.50 13.46 14.08
N ASP A 212 -5.27 12.87 15.25
CA ASP A 212 -6.33 12.55 16.20
C ASP A 212 -6.74 13.72 17.10
N SER A 213 -8.00 13.71 17.55
CA SER A 213 -8.49 14.62 18.59
C SER A 213 -7.77 14.37 19.92
N LEU A 214 -7.83 15.36 20.85
CA LEU A 214 -7.22 15.20 22.18
C LEU A 214 -7.73 13.97 22.93
N LYS A 215 -9.04 13.69 22.85
CA LYS A 215 -9.65 12.49 23.44
C LYS A 215 -9.02 11.20 22.90
N GLU A 216 -8.87 11.09 21.60
CA GLU A 216 -8.27 9.92 20.95
C GLU A 216 -6.77 9.78 21.26
N ARG A 217 -6.05 10.89 21.31
CA ARG A 217 -4.63 10.87 21.73
C ARG A 217 -4.47 10.32 23.14
N LEU A 218 -5.30 10.76 24.10
CA LEU A 218 -5.27 10.24 25.46
C LEU A 218 -5.62 8.74 25.53
N ARG A 219 -6.46 8.24 24.62
CA ARG A 219 -6.82 6.81 24.53
C ARG A 219 -5.70 5.97 23.90
N LEU A 220 -5.07 6.45 22.82
CA LEU A 220 -4.18 5.64 21.97
C LEU A 220 -2.70 5.75 22.35
N LEU A 221 -2.22 6.94 22.70
CA LEU A 221 -0.79 7.19 22.90
C LEU A 221 -0.18 6.47 24.12
N PRO A 222 -0.83 6.35 25.30
CA PRO A 222 -0.21 5.70 26.44
C PRO A 222 0.26 4.27 26.14
N ARG A 223 -0.59 3.48 25.48
CA ARG A 223 -0.26 2.12 25.08
C ARG A 223 0.88 2.11 24.05
N LEU A 224 0.87 3.03 23.10
CA LEU A 224 1.87 3.08 22.04
C LEU A 224 3.24 3.52 22.57
N TYR A 225 3.28 4.48 23.49
CA TYR A 225 4.51 4.86 24.20
C TYR A 225 5.08 3.70 25.02
N PHE A 226 4.23 2.95 25.72
CA PHE A 226 4.67 1.77 26.46
C PHE A 226 5.31 0.73 25.54
N VAL A 227 4.64 0.38 24.42
CA VAL A 227 5.18 -0.56 23.44
C VAL A 227 6.47 -0.05 22.81
N TYR A 228 6.57 1.24 22.48
CA TYR A 228 7.77 1.87 21.92
C TYR A 228 8.94 1.78 22.92
N PHE A 229 8.71 2.11 24.18
CA PHE A 229 9.73 2.02 25.23
C PHE A 229 10.24 0.57 25.40
N MET A 230 9.33 -0.41 25.49
CA MET A 230 9.67 -1.82 25.57
C MET A 230 10.44 -2.33 24.34
N CYS A 231 10.10 -1.81 23.16
CA CYS A 231 10.80 -2.14 21.92
C CYS A 231 12.26 -1.64 21.97
N ARG A 232 12.47 -0.41 22.43
CA ARG A 232 13.83 0.18 22.59
C ARG A 232 14.68 -0.56 23.62
N LEU A 233 14.11 -0.97 24.76
CA LEU A 233 14.83 -1.75 25.78
C LEU A 233 15.32 -3.10 25.24
N ARG A 234 14.62 -3.66 24.24
CA ARG A 234 14.99 -4.96 23.60
C ARG A 234 15.93 -4.79 22.40
N GLY A 235 16.43 -3.59 22.12
CA GLY A 235 17.30 -3.31 21.00
C GLY A 235 16.64 -3.49 19.61
N ARG A 236 15.32 -3.36 19.50
CA ARG A 236 14.54 -3.59 18.29
C ARG A 236 13.88 -2.31 17.79
#